data_913775e1b9fe028c3ee80b8058c008c8
#
_entry.id   913775e1b9fe028c3ee80b8058c008c8
#
_cell.length_a   1.000
_cell.length_b   1.000
_cell.length_c   1.000
_cell.angle_alpha   90.00
_cell.angle_beta   90.00
_cell.angle_gamma   90.00
#
_symmetry.space_group_name_H-M   'P 1'
#
loop_
_entity.id
_entity.type
_entity.pdbx_description
1 polymer ?
#
loop_
_entity_poly.entity_id
_entity_poly.type
_entity_poly.pdbx_seq_one_letter_code
_entity_poly.pdbx_strand_id
1 'polypeptide(L)'
;MQKRLTQGPVMPTMLRFAVPMILGDLLQQCYNIADTLVVGRFIGTNALAAVGSAFTLMTFLTSILLGLAMGSGTVFSIKFGQKDDTGLREGVLAAFVLLAIVTAVLTGAVYLGFEGIIWFLRLPAEIAPLMRTYLKIVFAGLAAIFLYNYFASLLRALGNSMVPLLFLALSAGLNIALDLWFVCGLGRGVGGAAEATVIAQYVSGVGIAVYTWVRFPLVRQAAHSKFKANRMKEIAGFSALTCIQQSIMNLGILAVQGLVNSFGTVVMAAFAAAVKIDAFAYLPVQDFGNAFSIFIAQNYGAQKTDRIHKGIRGAFAAAIGFSIAVSALVFVFAALLMRIFIDGSETAVIAEGVRYLRIEGAFYAGIGCLFLFYGLYRAVGRPGMSVVLTVVSLGTRVVLAYALSAIPAIGVTGIWWSVPIGWFLADAVGGVYYWMKKKALFEMK
;
A
#
# COMPACT_ATOMS: atom_id res chain seq x y z
N MET A 1 23.80 4.58 -8.74
CA MET A 1 24.22 5.85 -8.13
C MET A 1 23.25 6.22 -7.01
N GLN A 2 23.75 6.43 -5.79
CA GLN A 2 22.97 6.98 -4.68
C GLN A 2 22.67 8.45 -4.98
N LYS A 3 21.42 8.80 -5.22
CA LYS A 3 21.01 10.22 -5.40
C LYS A 3 20.51 10.75 -4.06
N ARG A 4 21.28 11.65 -3.44
CA ARG A 4 20.82 12.31 -2.21
C ARG A 4 19.67 13.25 -2.56
N LEU A 5 18.49 13.00 -2.00
CA LEU A 5 17.30 13.86 -2.16
C LEU A 5 17.48 15.22 -1.45
N THR A 6 18.60 15.41 -0.75
CA THR A 6 18.98 16.64 -0.06
C THR A 6 19.66 17.67 -0.98
N GLN A 7 19.82 17.39 -2.28
CA GLN A 7 20.50 18.25 -3.26
C GLN A 7 19.61 18.50 -4.48
N GLY A 8 19.95 19.54 -5.27
CA GLY A 8 19.24 19.91 -6.49
C GLY A 8 17.88 20.62 -6.26
N PRO A 9 17.14 20.96 -7.32
CA PRO A 9 15.84 21.62 -7.23
C PRO A 9 14.80 20.68 -6.57
N VAL A 10 13.97 21.23 -5.68
CA VAL A 10 13.11 20.45 -4.77
C VAL A 10 12.10 19.60 -5.53
N MET A 11 11.20 20.23 -6.30
CA MET A 11 10.12 19.52 -6.98
C MET A 11 10.61 18.55 -8.07
N PRO A 12 11.53 18.93 -8.98
CA PRO A 12 12.06 17.98 -9.96
C PRO A 12 12.74 16.77 -9.32
N THR A 13 13.43 16.96 -8.18
CA THR A 13 14.08 15.86 -7.45
C THR A 13 13.04 14.90 -6.88
N MET A 14 11.98 15.45 -6.25
CA MET A 14 10.90 14.66 -5.66
C MET A 14 10.08 13.92 -6.73
N LEU A 15 9.70 14.60 -7.81
CA LEU A 15 8.93 13.98 -8.91
C LEU A 15 9.75 12.88 -9.60
N ARG A 16 11.03 13.13 -9.90
CA ARG A 16 11.90 12.12 -10.52
C ARG A 16 12.10 10.89 -9.64
N PHE A 17 12.00 11.06 -8.32
CA PHE A 17 12.04 9.95 -7.37
C PHE A 17 10.68 9.25 -7.23
N ALA A 18 9.56 9.99 -7.29
CA ALA A 18 8.20 9.47 -7.15
C ALA A 18 7.73 8.67 -8.37
N VAL A 19 8.06 9.13 -9.60
CA VAL A 19 7.58 8.51 -10.84
C VAL A 19 7.86 7.01 -10.91
N PRO A 20 9.08 6.50 -10.61
CA PRO A 20 9.31 5.05 -10.60
C PRO A 20 8.49 4.30 -9.54
N MET A 21 8.16 4.92 -8.41
CA MET A 21 7.31 4.30 -7.38
C MET A 21 5.88 4.17 -7.88
N ILE A 22 5.32 5.25 -8.43
CA ILE A 22 3.98 5.28 -9.03
C ILE A 22 3.86 4.25 -10.16
N LEU A 23 4.84 4.21 -11.07
CA LEU A 23 4.85 3.24 -12.16
C LEU A 23 4.94 1.80 -11.64
N GLY A 24 5.66 1.57 -10.55
CA GLY A 24 5.76 0.26 -9.92
C GLY A 24 4.40 -0.23 -9.42
N ASP A 25 3.69 0.59 -8.66
CA ASP A 25 2.40 0.20 -8.09
C ASP A 25 1.31 0.10 -9.16
N LEU A 26 1.32 0.97 -10.19
CA LEU A 26 0.42 0.82 -11.34
C LEU A 26 0.69 -0.48 -12.12
N LEU A 27 1.96 -0.84 -12.33
CA LEU A 27 2.34 -2.11 -12.95
C LEU A 27 1.87 -3.30 -12.11
N GLN A 28 1.97 -3.19 -10.79
CA GLN A 28 1.45 -4.21 -9.86
C GLN A 28 -0.06 -4.39 -9.99
N GLN A 29 -0.82 -3.31 -10.15
CA GLN A 29 -2.26 -3.42 -10.41
C GLN A 29 -2.56 -4.07 -11.76
N CYS A 30 -1.80 -3.72 -12.79
CA CYS A 30 -1.97 -4.33 -14.12
C CYS A 30 -1.72 -5.84 -14.08
N TYR A 31 -0.67 -6.32 -13.40
CA TYR A 31 -0.44 -7.75 -13.33
C TYR A 31 -1.46 -8.47 -12.45
N ASN A 32 -1.94 -7.88 -11.35
CA ASN A 32 -3.03 -8.44 -10.54
C ASN A 32 -4.31 -8.65 -11.36
N ILE A 33 -4.62 -7.70 -12.27
CA ILE A 33 -5.74 -7.84 -13.20
C ILE A 33 -5.47 -8.97 -14.20
N ALA A 34 -4.27 -9.07 -14.74
CA ALA A 34 -3.89 -10.13 -15.69
C ALA A 34 -4.01 -11.52 -15.06
N ASP A 35 -3.47 -11.71 -13.85
CA ASP A 35 -3.59 -12.97 -13.07
C ASP A 35 -5.07 -13.32 -12.84
N THR A 36 -5.88 -12.37 -12.39
CA THR A 36 -7.33 -12.54 -12.20
C THR A 36 -8.03 -12.97 -13.49
N LEU A 37 -7.67 -12.38 -14.64
CA LEU A 37 -8.22 -12.72 -15.95
C LEU A 37 -7.81 -14.13 -16.38
N VAL A 38 -6.54 -14.52 -16.17
CA VAL A 38 -6.06 -15.87 -16.49
C VAL A 38 -6.81 -16.91 -15.68
N VAL A 39 -6.89 -16.71 -14.36
CA VAL A 39 -7.61 -17.63 -13.47
C VAL A 39 -9.09 -17.71 -13.83
N GLY A 40 -9.76 -16.58 -13.99
CA GLY A 40 -11.20 -16.55 -14.27
C GLY A 40 -11.57 -17.17 -15.63
N ARG A 41 -10.76 -16.89 -16.67
CA ARG A 41 -11.07 -17.32 -18.05
C ARG A 41 -10.68 -18.78 -18.33
N PHE A 42 -9.58 -19.25 -17.76
CA PHE A 42 -9.01 -20.57 -18.09
C PHE A 42 -9.27 -21.65 -17.02
N ILE A 43 -9.52 -21.25 -15.77
CA ILE A 43 -9.82 -22.23 -14.69
C ILE A 43 -11.30 -22.21 -14.31
N GLY A 44 -11.92 -21.03 -14.29
CA GLY A 44 -13.36 -20.85 -14.06
C GLY A 44 -13.71 -20.04 -12.81
N THR A 45 -15.02 -19.86 -12.61
CA THR A 45 -15.58 -18.96 -11.59
C THR A 45 -15.28 -19.39 -10.14
N ASN A 46 -15.29 -20.68 -9.84
CA ASN A 46 -14.97 -21.19 -8.50
C ASN A 46 -13.50 -20.93 -8.13
N ALA A 47 -12.59 -21.06 -9.10
CA ALA A 47 -11.18 -20.73 -8.92
C ALA A 47 -10.99 -19.24 -8.70
N LEU A 48 -11.69 -18.41 -9.47
CA LEU A 48 -11.67 -16.96 -9.33
C LEU A 48 -12.15 -16.53 -7.93
N ALA A 49 -13.21 -17.14 -7.43
CA ALA A 49 -13.73 -16.87 -6.09
C ALA A 49 -12.72 -17.29 -5.00
N ALA A 50 -12.05 -18.45 -5.18
CA ALA A 50 -11.01 -18.92 -4.26
C ALA A 50 -9.82 -17.97 -4.22
N VAL A 51 -9.28 -17.58 -5.38
CA VAL A 51 -8.14 -16.64 -5.49
C VAL A 51 -8.51 -15.25 -4.96
N GLY A 52 -9.71 -14.75 -5.26
CA GLY A 52 -10.19 -13.46 -4.74
C GLY A 52 -10.30 -13.42 -3.22
N SER A 53 -10.79 -14.49 -2.60
CA SER A 53 -10.86 -14.60 -1.15
C SER A 53 -9.46 -14.72 -0.52
N ALA A 54 -8.57 -15.49 -1.15
CA ALA A 54 -7.17 -15.60 -0.74
C ALA A 54 -6.43 -14.26 -0.85
N PHE A 55 -6.71 -13.46 -1.89
CA PHE A 55 -6.14 -12.14 -2.11
C PHE A 55 -6.40 -11.21 -0.92
N THR A 56 -7.61 -11.19 -0.38
CA THR A 56 -7.95 -10.36 0.80
C THR A 56 -7.10 -10.72 2.02
N LEU A 57 -6.93 -12.01 2.29
CA LEU A 57 -6.09 -12.49 3.40
C LEU A 57 -4.60 -12.13 3.16
N MET A 58 -4.12 -12.37 1.94
CA MET A 58 -2.74 -12.05 1.57
C MET A 58 -2.46 -10.55 1.65
N THR A 59 -3.41 -9.71 1.24
CA THR A 59 -3.30 -8.24 1.36
C THR A 59 -3.15 -7.82 2.81
N PHE A 60 -3.90 -8.43 3.74
CA PHE A 60 -3.76 -8.16 5.16
C PHE A 60 -2.36 -8.56 5.68
N LEU A 61 -1.90 -9.78 5.40
CA LEU A 61 -0.58 -10.26 5.82
C LEU A 61 0.56 -9.41 5.23
N THR A 62 0.44 -9.09 3.94
CA THR A 62 1.44 -8.25 3.24
C THR A 62 1.47 -6.83 3.80
N SER A 63 0.32 -6.28 4.23
CA SER A 63 0.27 -4.93 4.83
C SER A 63 1.08 -4.83 6.12
N ILE A 64 1.18 -5.91 6.89
CA ILE A 64 2.02 -5.98 8.08
C ILE A 64 3.50 -5.83 7.68
N LEU A 65 3.95 -6.65 6.72
CA LEU A 65 5.34 -6.61 6.24
C LEU A 65 5.68 -5.27 5.57
N LEU A 66 4.76 -4.74 4.76
CA LEU A 66 4.90 -3.45 4.12
C LEU A 66 5.02 -2.31 5.15
N GLY A 67 4.14 -2.30 6.15
CA GLY A 67 4.17 -1.29 7.22
C GLY A 67 5.48 -1.32 8.01
N LEU A 68 5.98 -2.52 8.34
CA LEU A 68 7.27 -2.70 9.01
C LEU A 68 8.43 -2.20 8.13
N ALA A 69 8.43 -2.54 6.85
CA ALA A 69 9.47 -2.10 5.91
C ALA A 69 9.43 -0.58 5.70
N MET A 70 8.25 0.03 5.57
CA MET A 70 8.08 1.48 5.42
C MET A 70 8.55 2.25 6.67
N GLY A 71 8.21 1.77 7.87
CA GLY A 71 8.67 2.36 9.12
C GLY A 71 10.18 2.31 9.25
N SER A 72 10.79 1.16 8.98
CA SER A 72 12.24 0.98 8.95
C SER A 72 12.90 1.90 7.91
N GLY A 73 12.34 2.00 6.70
CA GLY A 73 12.83 2.86 5.61
C GLY A 73 12.83 4.34 5.99
N THR A 74 11.88 4.77 6.82
CA THR A 74 11.88 6.15 7.34
C THR A 74 13.09 6.39 8.26
N VAL A 75 13.37 5.48 9.17
CA VAL A 75 14.56 5.58 10.06
C VAL A 75 15.84 5.56 9.22
N PHE A 76 15.95 4.68 8.22
CA PHE A 76 17.08 4.66 7.28
C PHE A 76 17.24 6.01 6.57
N SER A 77 16.15 6.61 6.11
CA SER A 77 16.16 7.89 5.40
C SER A 77 16.67 9.02 6.30
N ILE A 78 16.23 9.05 7.56
CA ILE A 78 16.70 10.03 8.56
C ILE A 78 18.20 9.85 8.82
N LYS A 79 18.64 8.61 9.10
CA LYS A 79 20.07 8.30 9.37
C LYS A 79 20.96 8.60 8.15
N PHE A 80 20.47 8.30 6.95
CA PHE A 80 21.17 8.64 5.72
C PHE A 80 21.29 10.14 5.52
N GLY A 81 20.24 10.90 5.85
CA GLY A 81 20.26 12.37 5.85
C GLY A 81 21.24 12.95 6.87
N GLN A 82 21.30 12.38 8.07
CA GLN A 82 22.26 12.74 9.14
C GLN A 82 23.72 12.44 8.77
N LYS A 83 23.97 11.60 7.76
CA LYS A 83 25.28 10.99 7.47
C LYS A 83 25.79 10.12 8.64
N ASP A 84 24.86 9.57 9.43
CA ASP A 84 25.19 8.63 10.51
C ASP A 84 25.32 7.22 9.93
N ASP A 85 26.47 6.93 9.33
CA ASP A 85 26.74 5.65 8.67
C ASP A 85 26.71 4.48 9.68
N THR A 86 27.15 4.70 10.91
CA THR A 86 27.12 3.67 11.97
C THR A 86 25.70 3.36 12.39
N GLY A 87 24.91 4.38 12.71
CA GLY A 87 23.50 4.20 13.07
C GLY A 87 22.68 3.62 11.93
N LEU A 88 23.00 3.96 10.68
CA LEU A 88 22.35 3.38 9.50
C LEU A 88 22.66 1.88 9.35
N ARG A 89 23.93 1.44 9.49
CA ARG A 89 24.32 0.03 9.44
C ARG A 89 23.65 -0.80 10.53
N GLU A 90 23.71 -0.30 11.78
CA GLU A 90 23.05 -0.94 12.92
C GLU A 90 21.53 -1.03 12.72
N GLY A 91 20.91 0.04 12.18
CA GLY A 91 19.48 0.08 11.86
C GLY A 91 19.09 -0.92 10.76
N VAL A 92 19.90 -1.02 9.70
CA VAL A 92 19.71 -1.99 8.61
C VAL A 92 19.72 -3.42 9.15
N LEU A 93 20.68 -3.78 10.00
CA LEU A 93 20.72 -5.11 10.63
C LEU A 93 19.51 -5.35 11.55
N ALA A 94 19.20 -4.38 12.42
CA ALA A 94 18.07 -4.51 13.34
C ALA A 94 16.73 -4.67 12.61
N ALA A 95 16.50 -3.90 11.55
CA ALA A 95 15.29 -4.01 10.76
C ALA A 95 15.19 -5.35 10.01
N PHE A 96 16.30 -5.85 9.45
CA PHE A 96 16.32 -7.16 8.82
C PHE A 96 15.92 -8.26 9.79
N VAL A 97 16.52 -8.26 10.98
CA VAL A 97 16.22 -9.24 12.04
C VAL A 97 14.76 -9.12 12.49
N LEU A 98 14.26 -7.91 12.71
CA LEU A 98 12.86 -7.68 13.10
C LEU A 98 11.88 -8.24 12.06
N LEU A 99 12.06 -7.85 10.78
CA LEU A 99 11.16 -8.29 9.72
C LEU A 99 11.28 -9.79 9.49
N ALA A 100 12.48 -10.37 9.57
CA ALA A 100 12.68 -11.82 9.45
C ALA A 100 11.94 -12.60 10.55
N ILE A 101 12.05 -12.15 11.82
CA ILE A 101 11.34 -12.75 12.96
C ILE A 101 9.83 -12.65 12.74
N VAL A 102 9.32 -11.47 12.41
CA VAL A 102 7.87 -11.28 12.18
C VAL A 102 7.40 -12.13 11.01
N THR A 103 8.16 -12.22 9.91
CA THR A 103 7.83 -13.07 8.77
C THR A 103 7.79 -14.55 9.16
N ALA A 104 8.77 -15.03 9.93
CA ALA A 104 8.80 -16.41 10.42
C ALA A 104 7.61 -16.71 11.33
N VAL A 105 7.27 -15.79 12.25
CA VAL A 105 6.10 -15.91 13.14
C VAL A 105 4.80 -15.92 12.34
N LEU A 106 4.63 -15.00 11.39
CA LEU A 106 3.45 -14.96 10.52
C LEU A 106 3.32 -16.23 9.68
N THR A 107 4.41 -16.68 9.07
CA THR A 107 4.43 -17.92 8.28
C THR A 107 4.08 -19.12 9.15
N GLY A 108 4.69 -19.24 10.32
CA GLY A 108 4.35 -20.28 11.29
C GLY A 108 2.87 -20.23 11.72
N ALA A 109 2.37 -19.04 12.05
CA ALA A 109 0.99 -18.84 12.49
C ALA A 109 -0.03 -19.22 11.41
N VAL A 110 0.21 -18.83 10.12
CA VAL A 110 -0.71 -19.18 9.03
C VAL A 110 -0.69 -20.67 8.69
N TYR A 111 0.46 -21.36 8.79
CA TYR A 111 0.54 -22.80 8.58
C TYR A 111 -0.04 -23.60 9.75
N LEU A 112 0.24 -23.21 11.00
CA LEU A 112 -0.32 -23.85 12.18
C LEU A 112 -1.84 -23.62 12.32
N GLY A 113 -2.29 -22.38 12.02
CA GLY A 113 -3.69 -21.99 12.05
C GLY A 113 -4.47 -22.28 10.76
N PHE A 114 -3.89 -22.99 9.80
CA PHE A 114 -4.41 -23.13 8.44
C PHE A 114 -5.86 -23.61 8.38
N GLU A 115 -6.20 -24.70 9.09
CA GLU A 115 -7.55 -25.21 9.12
C GLU A 115 -8.52 -24.25 9.84
N GLY A 116 -8.06 -23.54 10.87
CA GLY A 116 -8.83 -22.50 11.52
C GLY A 116 -9.16 -21.32 10.59
N ILE A 117 -8.22 -20.93 9.72
CA ILE A 117 -8.44 -19.91 8.71
C ILE A 117 -9.51 -20.35 7.71
N ILE A 118 -9.41 -21.57 7.20
CA ILE A 118 -10.39 -22.14 6.26
C ILE A 118 -11.79 -22.20 6.90
N TRP A 119 -11.87 -22.64 8.15
CA TRP A 119 -13.13 -22.69 8.92
C TRP A 119 -13.71 -21.28 9.13
N PHE A 120 -12.88 -20.33 9.51
CA PHE A 120 -13.30 -18.95 9.75
C PHE A 120 -13.88 -18.28 8.50
N LEU A 121 -13.30 -18.57 7.34
CA LEU A 121 -13.74 -18.01 6.06
C LEU A 121 -15.08 -18.57 5.56
N ARG A 122 -15.61 -19.63 6.19
CA ARG A 122 -16.93 -20.25 5.88
C ARG A 122 -17.17 -20.43 4.38
N LEU A 123 -16.16 -20.96 3.68
CA LEU A 123 -16.22 -21.14 2.24
C LEU A 123 -17.19 -22.25 1.84
N PRO A 124 -17.90 -22.11 0.70
CA PRO A 124 -18.66 -23.18 0.08
C PRO A 124 -17.78 -24.42 -0.16
N ALA A 125 -18.38 -25.61 -0.04
CA ALA A 125 -17.67 -26.90 -0.17
C ALA A 125 -16.89 -27.04 -1.50
N GLU A 126 -17.38 -26.40 -2.57
CA GLU A 126 -16.79 -26.43 -3.90
C GLU A 126 -15.52 -25.55 -4.00
N ILE A 127 -15.46 -24.46 -3.23
CA ILE A 127 -14.37 -23.48 -3.28
C ILE A 127 -13.25 -23.84 -2.29
N ALA A 128 -13.60 -24.45 -1.15
CA ALA A 128 -12.65 -24.75 -0.09
C ALA A 128 -11.41 -25.57 -0.53
N PRO A 129 -11.52 -26.63 -1.36
CA PRO A 129 -10.36 -27.38 -1.84
C PRO A 129 -9.41 -26.53 -2.71
N LEU A 130 -9.97 -25.69 -3.59
CA LEU A 130 -9.21 -24.81 -4.47
C LEU A 130 -8.44 -23.77 -3.64
N MET A 131 -9.11 -23.17 -2.66
CA MET A 131 -8.48 -22.19 -1.77
C MET A 131 -7.40 -22.83 -0.89
N ARG A 132 -7.61 -24.06 -0.38
CA ARG A 132 -6.57 -24.81 0.36
C ARG A 132 -5.30 -24.99 -0.47
N THR A 133 -5.45 -25.42 -1.72
CA THR A 133 -4.32 -25.61 -2.63
C THR A 133 -3.60 -24.28 -2.89
N TYR A 134 -4.34 -23.22 -3.19
CA TYR A 134 -3.79 -21.90 -3.45
C TYR A 134 -3.03 -21.33 -2.25
N LEU A 135 -3.67 -21.27 -1.08
CA LEU A 135 -3.10 -20.69 0.13
C LEU A 135 -1.85 -21.42 0.63
N LYS A 136 -1.84 -22.77 0.59
CA LYS A 136 -0.66 -23.55 0.97
C LYS A 136 0.59 -23.14 0.20
N ILE A 137 0.43 -22.85 -1.09
CA ILE A 137 1.52 -22.44 -1.96
C ILE A 137 1.88 -20.97 -1.73
N VAL A 138 0.87 -20.08 -1.73
CA VAL A 138 1.10 -18.63 -1.66
C VAL A 138 1.69 -18.19 -0.32
N PHE A 139 1.37 -18.87 0.79
CA PHE A 139 2.00 -18.57 2.09
C PHE A 139 3.51 -18.79 2.09
N ALA A 140 4.04 -19.71 1.27
CA ALA A 140 5.47 -19.84 1.09
C ALA A 140 6.12 -18.61 0.46
N GLY A 141 5.35 -17.76 -0.23
CA GLY A 141 5.78 -16.49 -0.80
C GLY A 141 6.04 -15.38 0.23
N LEU A 142 5.58 -15.51 1.49
CA LEU A 142 5.76 -14.47 2.51
C LEU A 142 7.23 -14.10 2.73
N ALA A 143 8.15 -15.06 2.66
CA ALA A 143 9.58 -14.79 2.76
C ALA A 143 10.11 -13.97 1.58
N ALA A 144 9.62 -14.23 0.38
CA ALA A 144 9.97 -13.45 -0.81
C ALA A 144 9.41 -12.02 -0.74
N ILE A 145 8.17 -11.87 -0.26
CA ILE A 145 7.52 -10.57 -0.02
C ILE A 145 8.33 -9.77 1.01
N PHE A 146 8.78 -10.40 2.10
CA PHE A 146 9.66 -9.77 3.07
C PHE A 146 10.94 -9.26 2.42
N LEU A 147 11.66 -10.12 1.69
CA LEU A 147 12.92 -9.74 1.04
C LEU A 147 12.72 -8.55 0.09
N TYR A 148 11.71 -8.63 -0.77
CA TYR A 148 11.43 -7.54 -1.70
C TYR A 148 11.13 -6.23 -0.97
N ASN A 149 10.17 -6.22 -0.04
CA ASN A 149 9.75 -4.99 0.64
C ASN A 149 10.87 -4.38 1.49
N TYR A 150 11.67 -5.22 2.17
CA TYR A 150 12.79 -4.77 2.97
C TYR A 150 13.87 -4.09 2.11
N PHE A 151 14.36 -4.76 1.06
CA PHE A 151 15.40 -4.20 0.21
C PHE A 151 14.90 -3.06 -0.66
N ALA A 152 13.66 -3.09 -1.12
CA ALA A 152 13.03 -1.97 -1.84
C ALA A 152 12.94 -0.74 -0.94
N SER A 153 12.53 -0.90 0.33
CA SER A 153 12.46 0.18 1.30
C SER A 153 13.84 0.76 1.62
N LEU A 154 14.85 -0.09 1.78
CA LEU A 154 16.24 0.33 1.97
C LEU A 154 16.77 1.12 0.76
N LEU A 155 16.58 0.61 -0.45
CA LEU A 155 17.02 1.30 -1.67
C LEU A 155 16.33 2.64 -1.87
N ARG A 156 15.02 2.70 -1.61
CA ARG A 156 14.25 3.96 -1.62
C ARG A 156 14.79 4.94 -0.57
N ALA A 157 15.09 4.48 0.63
CA ALA A 157 15.69 5.30 1.68
C ALA A 157 17.06 5.88 1.30
N LEU A 158 17.83 5.16 0.46
CA LEU A 158 19.09 5.63 -0.13
C LEU A 158 18.90 6.48 -1.41
N GLY A 159 17.66 6.81 -1.77
CA GLY A 159 17.33 7.65 -2.94
C GLY A 159 17.28 6.91 -4.28
N ASN A 160 17.13 5.60 -4.27
CA ASN A 160 17.02 4.77 -5.47
C ASN A 160 15.64 4.10 -5.55
N SER A 161 14.74 4.68 -6.35
CA SER A 161 13.40 4.12 -6.61
C SER A 161 13.33 3.31 -7.91
N MET A 162 14.34 3.43 -8.79
CA MET A 162 14.34 2.75 -10.09
C MET A 162 14.61 1.26 -9.96
N VAL A 163 15.55 0.85 -9.11
CA VAL A 163 15.89 -0.57 -8.95
C VAL A 163 14.73 -1.40 -8.43
N PRO A 164 13.98 -0.99 -7.38
CA PRO A 164 12.76 -1.67 -6.99
C PRO A 164 11.74 -1.81 -8.13
N LEU A 165 11.54 -0.76 -8.94
CA LEU A 165 10.67 -0.82 -10.12
C LEU A 165 11.12 -1.90 -11.12
N LEU A 166 12.43 -1.98 -11.43
CA LEU A 166 12.95 -2.95 -12.40
C LEU A 166 12.73 -4.40 -11.94
N PHE A 167 12.95 -4.68 -10.65
CA PHE A 167 12.69 -6.02 -10.10
C PHE A 167 11.20 -6.34 -10.04
N LEU A 168 10.34 -5.34 -9.79
CA LEU A 168 8.90 -5.52 -9.85
C LEU A 168 8.41 -5.77 -11.27
N ALA A 169 8.95 -5.05 -12.26
CA ALA A 169 8.64 -5.25 -13.68
C ALA A 169 9.07 -6.66 -14.15
N LEU A 170 10.25 -7.11 -13.71
CA LEU A 170 10.71 -8.47 -13.97
C LEU A 170 9.77 -9.52 -13.37
N SER A 171 9.37 -9.31 -12.10
CA SER A 171 8.42 -10.18 -11.40
C SER A 171 7.07 -10.23 -12.12
N ALA A 172 6.53 -9.08 -12.51
CA ALA A 172 5.24 -9.01 -13.20
C ALA A 172 5.28 -9.72 -14.57
N GLY A 173 6.32 -9.48 -15.36
CA GLY A 173 6.50 -10.16 -16.65
C GLY A 173 6.67 -11.68 -16.50
N LEU A 174 7.47 -12.11 -15.53
CA LEU A 174 7.68 -13.52 -15.23
C LEU A 174 6.40 -14.19 -14.71
N ASN A 175 5.66 -13.52 -13.82
CA ASN A 175 4.39 -14.05 -13.31
C ASN A 175 3.40 -14.30 -14.45
N ILE A 176 3.16 -13.32 -15.32
CA ILE A 176 2.24 -13.48 -16.47
C ILE A 176 2.70 -14.64 -17.38
N ALA A 177 4.00 -14.73 -17.69
CA ALA A 177 4.53 -15.79 -18.52
C ALA A 177 4.35 -17.19 -17.89
N LEU A 178 4.60 -17.30 -16.59
CA LEU A 178 4.43 -18.55 -15.83
C LEU A 178 2.96 -18.91 -15.65
N ASP A 179 2.06 -17.93 -15.44
CA ASP A 179 0.62 -18.19 -15.37
C ASP A 179 0.10 -18.78 -16.67
N LEU A 180 0.46 -18.20 -17.81
CA LEU A 180 0.10 -18.75 -19.12
C LEU A 180 0.68 -20.14 -19.32
N TRP A 181 1.91 -20.39 -18.92
CA TRP A 181 2.55 -21.69 -19.08
C TRP A 181 1.95 -22.74 -18.14
N PHE A 182 1.80 -22.45 -16.84
CA PHE A 182 1.33 -23.41 -15.85
C PHE A 182 -0.17 -23.65 -15.94
N VAL A 183 -0.96 -22.60 -16.15
CA VAL A 183 -2.43 -22.70 -16.21
C VAL A 183 -2.88 -23.16 -17.60
N CYS A 184 -2.44 -22.48 -18.67
CA CYS A 184 -2.93 -22.76 -20.03
C CYS A 184 -2.12 -23.89 -20.69
N GLY A 185 -0.80 -23.94 -20.51
CA GLY A 185 0.07 -24.92 -21.15
C GLY A 185 0.05 -26.29 -20.45
N LEU A 186 0.19 -26.29 -19.12
CA LEU A 186 0.30 -27.51 -18.31
C LEU A 186 -1.00 -27.93 -17.60
N GLY A 187 -2.05 -27.10 -17.64
CA GLY A 187 -3.34 -27.41 -17.02
C GLY A 187 -3.29 -27.57 -15.50
N ARG A 188 -2.34 -26.93 -14.79
CA ARG A 188 -2.12 -27.10 -13.34
C ARG A 188 -3.17 -26.41 -12.48
N GLY A 189 -4.14 -25.73 -13.08
CA GLY A 189 -5.24 -25.09 -12.38
C GLY A 189 -4.78 -24.01 -11.39
N VAL A 190 -5.51 -23.87 -10.27
CA VAL A 190 -5.25 -22.86 -9.23
C VAL A 190 -3.87 -23.02 -8.60
N GLY A 191 -3.36 -24.25 -8.48
CA GLY A 191 -2.02 -24.52 -7.97
C GLY A 191 -0.94 -23.93 -8.87
N GLY A 192 -1.09 -24.00 -10.19
CA GLY A 192 -0.19 -23.41 -11.17
C GLY A 192 -0.12 -21.90 -11.07
N ALA A 193 -1.25 -21.21 -10.90
CA ALA A 193 -1.29 -19.77 -10.68
C ALA A 193 -0.57 -19.36 -9.37
N ALA A 194 -0.81 -20.11 -8.29
CA ALA A 194 -0.13 -19.89 -7.01
C ALA A 194 1.40 -20.06 -7.13
N GLU A 195 1.86 -21.12 -7.83
CA GLU A 195 3.29 -21.38 -8.05
C GLU A 195 3.92 -20.29 -8.91
N ALA A 196 3.27 -19.85 -9.99
CA ALA A 196 3.72 -18.76 -10.83
C ALA A 196 3.96 -17.49 -10.03
N THR A 197 3.00 -17.14 -9.17
CA THR A 197 3.09 -15.98 -8.28
C THR A 197 4.28 -16.09 -7.32
N VAL A 198 4.42 -17.22 -6.64
CA VAL A 198 5.49 -17.44 -5.65
C VAL A 198 6.87 -17.44 -6.31
N ILE A 199 7.04 -18.12 -7.45
CA ILE A 199 8.31 -18.12 -8.20
C ILE A 199 8.70 -16.71 -8.61
N ALA A 200 7.75 -15.94 -9.18
CA ALA A 200 8.00 -14.56 -9.58
C ALA A 200 8.40 -13.66 -8.39
N GLN A 201 7.74 -13.84 -7.23
CA GLN A 201 8.08 -13.14 -6.00
C GLN A 201 9.48 -13.50 -5.49
N TYR A 202 9.88 -14.79 -5.51
CA TYR A 202 11.23 -15.20 -5.12
C TYR A 202 12.31 -14.66 -6.08
N VAL A 203 12.08 -14.68 -7.38
CA VAL A 203 13.02 -14.10 -8.35
C VAL A 203 13.22 -12.61 -8.07
N SER A 204 12.16 -11.89 -7.81
CA SER A 204 12.22 -10.45 -7.45
C SER A 204 12.87 -10.23 -6.07
N GLY A 205 12.42 -10.93 -5.03
CA GLY A 205 12.89 -10.76 -3.66
C GLY A 205 14.36 -11.16 -3.47
N VAL A 206 14.76 -12.33 -3.99
CA VAL A 206 16.16 -12.77 -3.96
C VAL A 206 17.00 -11.92 -4.90
N GLY A 207 16.49 -11.61 -6.09
CA GLY A 207 17.20 -10.78 -7.06
C GLY A 207 17.55 -9.39 -6.51
N ILE A 208 16.59 -8.68 -5.90
CA ILE A 208 16.87 -7.38 -5.30
C ILE A 208 17.80 -7.49 -4.09
N ALA A 209 17.72 -8.57 -3.30
CA ALA A 209 18.62 -8.84 -2.18
C ALA A 209 20.06 -9.01 -2.66
N VAL A 210 20.29 -9.89 -3.66
CA VAL A 210 21.61 -10.13 -4.26
C VAL A 210 22.15 -8.86 -4.89
N TYR A 211 21.35 -8.16 -5.69
CA TYR A 211 21.74 -6.88 -6.27
C TYR A 211 22.21 -5.89 -5.21
N THR A 212 21.44 -5.75 -4.14
CA THR A 212 21.74 -4.79 -3.06
C THR A 212 23.00 -5.22 -2.31
N TRP A 213 23.17 -6.50 -2.03
CA TRP A 213 24.37 -7.05 -1.41
C TRP A 213 25.63 -6.79 -2.23
N VAL A 214 25.57 -7.00 -3.55
CA VAL A 214 26.74 -6.83 -4.44
C VAL A 214 27.06 -5.34 -4.65
N ARG A 215 26.05 -4.51 -4.86
CA ARG A 215 26.24 -3.10 -5.30
C ARG A 215 26.38 -2.10 -4.16
N PHE A 216 25.93 -2.46 -2.95
CA PHE A 216 25.91 -1.53 -1.80
C PHE A 216 26.78 -2.06 -0.66
N PRO A 217 28.06 -1.59 -0.53
CA PRO A 217 28.96 -2.00 0.56
C PRO A 217 28.34 -1.81 1.95
N LEU A 218 27.47 -0.82 2.11
CA LEU A 218 26.70 -0.57 3.33
C LEU A 218 26.02 -1.84 3.87
N VAL A 219 25.37 -2.61 2.99
CA VAL A 219 24.63 -3.83 3.38
C VAL A 219 25.57 -4.91 3.90
N ARG A 220 26.70 -5.11 3.22
CA ARG A 220 27.75 -6.05 3.67
C ARG A 220 28.35 -5.65 5.02
N GLN A 221 28.59 -4.34 5.19
CA GLN A 221 29.08 -3.80 6.45
C GLN A 221 28.04 -3.88 7.57
N ALA A 222 26.74 -3.71 7.23
CA ALA A 222 25.64 -3.88 8.19
C ALA A 222 25.57 -5.31 8.73
N ALA A 223 25.77 -6.32 7.88
CA ALA A 223 25.78 -7.73 8.28
C ALA A 223 26.87 -8.06 9.32
N HIS A 224 27.97 -7.31 9.31
CA HIS A 224 29.07 -7.46 10.28
C HIS A 224 28.97 -6.46 11.46
N SER A 225 27.88 -5.67 11.52
CA SER A 225 27.67 -4.72 12.63
C SER A 225 27.24 -5.44 13.90
N LYS A 226 27.59 -4.86 15.05
CA LYS A 226 27.11 -5.40 16.34
C LYS A 226 25.60 -5.11 16.49
N PHE A 227 24.87 -6.12 16.88
CA PHE A 227 23.45 -5.97 17.23
C PHE A 227 23.32 -5.10 18.50
N LYS A 228 22.50 -4.05 18.44
CA LYS A 228 22.22 -3.17 19.57
C LYS A 228 20.73 -3.14 19.88
N ALA A 229 20.36 -3.52 21.10
CA ALA A 229 18.96 -3.54 21.56
C ALA A 229 18.26 -2.16 21.43
N ASN A 230 18.99 -1.06 21.67
CA ASN A 230 18.44 0.29 21.53
C ASN A 230 18.05 0.60 20.07
N ARG A 231 18.81 0.13 19.09
CA ARG A 231 18.47 0.28 17.66
C ARG A 231 17.27 -0.59 17.29
N MET A 232 17.21 -1.79 17.83
CA MET A 232 16.03 -2.65 17.66
C MET A 232 14.77 -1.95 18.21
N LYS A 233 14.85 -1.36 19.40
CA LYS A 233 13.72 -0.63 20.02
C LYS A 233 13.29 0.59 19.19
N GLU A 234 14.25 1.36 18.66
CA GLU A 234 13.99 2.50 17.76
C GLU A 234 13.25 2.04 16.48
N ILE A 235 13.79 1.04 15.79
CA ILE A 235 13.21 0.48 14.57
C ILE A 235 11.83 -0.12 14.85
N ALA A 236 11.71 -0.94 15.91
CA ALA A 236 10.45 -1.59 16.26
C ALA A 236 9.35 -0.57 16.59
N GLY A 237 9.66 0.50 17.30
CA GLY A 237 8.70 1.56 17.61
C GLY A 237 8.15 2.26 16.36
N PHE A 238 9.03 2.65 15.44
CA PHE A 238 8.63 3.25 14.17
C PHE A 238 7.84 2.27 13.28
N SER A 239 8.36 1.07 13.15
CA SER A 239 7.78 0.05 12.29
C SER A 239 6.44 -0.44 12.81
N ALA A 240 6.29 -0.64 14.12
CA ALA A 240 5.03 -1.06 14.74
C ALA A 240 3.92 -0.03 14.50
N LEU A 241 4.19 1.27 14.71
CA LEU A 241 3.20 2.32 14.47
C LEU A 241 2.80 2.41 13.00
N THR A 242 3.75 2.27 12.07
CA THR A 242 3.45 2.27 10.63
C THR A 242 2.69 1.01 10.23
N CYS A 243 3.03 -0.14 10.81
CA CYS A 243 2.30 -1.39 10.63
C CYS A 243 0.84 -1.27 11.12
N ILE A 244 0.64 -0.75 12.32
CA ILE A 244 -0.70 -0.49 12.89
C ILE A 244 -1.50 0.42 11.96
N GLN A 245 -0.90 1.51 11.47
CA GLN A 245 -1.55 2.41 10.52
C GLN A 245 -2.03 1.66 9.26
N GLN A 246 -1.16 0.89 8.62
CA GLN A 246 -1.48 0.14 7.40
C GLN A 246 -2.55 -0.94 7.65
N SER A 247 -2.48 -1.62 8.78
CA SER A 247 -3.47 -2.64 9.16
C SER A 247 -4.85 -2.02 9.44
N ILE A 248 -4.93 -0.87 10.13
CA ILE A 248 -6.18 -0.16 10.38
C ILE A 248 -6.79 0.30 9.05
N MET A 249 -5.98 0.80 8.11
CA MET A 249 -6.49 1.18 6.79
C MET A 249 -7.23 0.03 6.10
N ASN A 250 -6.64 -1.17 6.06
CA ASN A 250 -7.26 -2.33 5.44
C ASN A 250 -8.50 -2.81 6.18
N LEU A 251 -8.47 -2.85 7.51
CA LEU A 251 -9.63 -3.25 8.33
C LEU A 251 -10.79 -2.26 8.18
N GLY A 252 -10.54 -0.97 8.12
CA GLY A 252 -11.57 0.05 7.93
C GLY A 252 -12.28 -0.07 6.59
N ILE A 253 -11.56 -0.42 5.52
CA ILE A 253 -12.15 -0.68 4.21
C ILE A 253 -13.06 -1.91 4.26
N LEU A 254 -12.62 -2.99 4.92
CA LEU A 254 -13.43 -4.21 5.09
C LEU A 254 -14.71 -3.98 5.91
N ALA A 255 -14.66 -3.14 6.95
CA ALA A 255 -15.83 -2.81 7.75
C ALA A 255 -16.93 -2.12 6.93
N VAL A 256 -16.53 -1.20 6.05
CA VAL A 256 -17.50 -0.54 5.14
C VAL A 256 -18.01 -1.51 4.07
N GLN A 257 -17.16 -2.41 3.55
CA GLN A 257 -17.57 -3.42 2.59
C GLN A 257 -18.71 -4.30 3.13
N GLY A 258 -18.62 -4.72 4.40
CA GLY A 258 -19.69 -5.50 5.05
C GLY A 258 -21.04 -4.76 5.07
N LEU A 259 -21.01 -3.46 5.35
CA LEU A 259 -22.22 -2.62 5.32
C LEU A 259 -22.77 -2.45 3.89
N VAL A 260 -21.92 -2.20 2.92
CA VAL A 260 -22.31 -2.10 1.49
C VAL A 260 -23.01 -3.37 1.03
N ASN A 261 -22.52 -4.54 1.45
CA ASN A 261 -23.11 -5.83 1.09
C ASN A 261 -24.56 -5.99 1.59
N SER A 262 -24.95 -5.34 2.67
CA SER A 262 -26.31 -5.39 3.20
C SER A 262 -27.34 -4.63 2.35
N PHE A 263 -26.89 -3.79 1.42
CA PHE A 263 -27.78 -3.03 0.52
C PHE A 263 -28.16 -3.76 -0.79
N GLY A 264 -27.75 -5.01 -0.92
CA GLY A 264 -28.12 -5.88 -2.03
C GLY A 264 -27.13 -5.89 -3.20
N THR A 265 -27.43 -6.75 -4.17
CA THR A 265 -26.50 -7.13 -5.24
C THR A 265 -26.14 -5.97 -6.18
N VAL A 266 -27.08 -5.06 -6.45
CA VAL A 266 -26.85 -3.87 -7.29
C VAL A 266 -25.80 -2.97 -6.68
N VAL A 267 -25.93 -2.65 -5.38
CA VAL A 267 -24.97 -1.79 -4.67
C VAL A 267 -23.62 -2.47 -4.52
N MET A 268 -23.62 -3.78 -4.24
CA MET A 268 -22.37 -4.58 -4.18
C MET A 268 -21.61 -4.55 -5.49
N ALA A 269 -22.28 -4.79 -6.62
CA ALA A 269 -21.66 -4.81 -7.94
C ALA A 269 -21.15 -3.41 -8.34
N ALA A 270 -21.94 -2.38 -8.06
CA ALA A 270 -21.56 -0.99 -8.31
C ALA A 270 -20.30 -0.61 -7.52
N PHE A 271 -20.27 -0.91 -6.24
CA PHE A 271 -19.14 -0.63 -5.36
C PHE A 271 -17.89 -1.41 -5.78
N ALA A 272 -18.01 -2.69 -6.08
CA ALA A 272 -16.89 -3.54 -6.53
C ALA A 272 -16.22 -3.01 -7.80
N ALA A 273 -16.99 -2.48 -8.76
CA ALA A 273 -16.46 -1.84 -9.96
C ALA A 273 -15.85 -0.47 -9.66
N ALA A 274 -16.56 0.36 -8.90
CA ALA A 274 -16.15 1.73 -8.59
C ALA A 274 -14.85 1.79 -7.78
N VAL A 275 -14.65 0.92 -6.79
CA VAL A 275 -13.41 0.84 -5.99
C VAL A 275 -12.19 0.51 -6.86
N LYS A 276 -12.34 -0.25 -7.94
CA LYS A 276 -11.23 -0.52 -8.87
C LYS A 276 -10.86 0.75 -9.65
N ILE A 277 -11.85 1.55 -10.04
CA ILE A 277 -11.62 2.85 -10.70
C ILE A 277 -10.92 3.80 -9.73
N ASP A 278 -11.40 3.89 -8.49
CA ASP A 278 -10.79 4.70 -7.44
C ASP A 278 -9.33 4.32 -7.19
N ALA A 279 -9.00 3.03 -7.17
CA ALA A 279 -7.64 2.58 -6.96
C ALA A 279 -6.68 3.21 -7.98
N PHE A 280 -7.03 3.25 -9.25
CA PHE A 280 -6.22 3.92 -10.28
C PHE A 280 -6.15 5.44 -10.10
N ALA A 281 -7.17 6.04 -9.51
CA ALA A 281 -7.23 7.47 -9.27
C ALA A 281 -6.34 7.92 -8.10
N TYR A 282 -6.38 7.21 -6.96
CA TYR A 282 -5.67 7.64 -5.76
C TYR A 282 -4.29 7.01 -5.55
N LEU A 283 -4.00 5.82 -6.11
CA LEU A 283 -2.69 5.17 -5.95
C LEU A 283 -1.51 6.07 -6.34
N PRO A 284 -1.56 6.83 -7.45
CA PRO A 284 -0.46 7.74 -7.79
C PRO A 284 -0.17 8.78 -6.71
N VAL A 285 -1.21 9.29 -6.04
CA VAL A 285 -1.06 10.29 -4.97
C VAL A 285 -0.58 9.64 -3.68
N GLN A 286 -0.99 8.41 -3.39
CA GLN A 286 -0.49 7.61 -2.27
C GLN A 286 1.02 7.39 -2.39
N ASP A 287 1.49 6.99 -3.56
CA ASP A 287 2.92 6.76 -3.81
C ASP A 287 3.72 8.04 -3.84
N PHE A 288 3.11 9.10 -4.37
CA PHE A 288 3.71 10.42 -4.24
C PHE A 288 3.88 10.83 -2.77
N GLY A 289 2.89 10.54 -1.90
CA GLY A 289 2.97 10.72 -0.45
C GLY A 289 4.09 9.88 0.21
N ASN A 290 4.29 8.65 -0.26
CA ASN A 290 5.40 7.79 0.19
C ASN A 290 6.76 8.35 -0.26
N ALA A 291 6.89 8.80 -1.50
CA ALA A 291 8.10 9.44 -2.02
C ALA A 291 8.41 10.75 -1.29
N PHE A 292 7.38 11.57 -1.05
CA PHE A 292 7.46 12.78 -0.24
C PHE A 292 7.95 12.48 1.17
N SER A 293 7.44 11.42 1.81
CA SER A 293 7.91 10.99 3.14
C SER A 293 9.42 10.75 3.18
N ILE A 294 9.95 10.02 2.20
CA ILE A 294 11.39 9.75 2.09
C ILE A 294 12.18 11.02 1.83
N PHE A 295 11.68 11.90 0.95
CA PHE A 295 12.30 13.20 0.69
C PHE A 295 12.38 14.06 1.96
N ILE A 296 11.27 14.16 2.70
CA ILE A 296 11.24 14.92 3.97
C ILE A 296 12.16 14.27 5.00
N ALA A 297 12.14 12.95 5.16
CA ALA A 297 12.96 12.24 6.15
C ALA A 297 14.46 12.46 5.91
N GLN A 298 14.95 12.40 4.67
CA GLN A 298 16.35 12.69 4.36
C GLN A 298 16.71 14.16 4.63
N ASN A 299 15.82 15.11 4.28
CA ASN A 299 16.06 16.53 4.54
C ASN A 299 15.93 16.88 6.02
N TYR A 300 15.05 16.18 6.76
CA TYR A 300 14.93 16.28 8.20
C TYR A 300 16.21 15.80 8.89
N GLY A 301 16.71 14.62 8.53
CA GLY A 301 18.00 14.14 9.03
C GLY A 301 19.17 15.08 8.69
N ALA A 302 19.16 15.70 7.52
CA ALA A 302 20.18 16.68 7.09
C ALA A 302 19.97 18.10 7.64
N GLN A 303 18.95 18.33 8.47
CA GLN A 303 18.56 19.64 9.04
C GLN A 303 18.31 20.76 7.99
N LYS A 304 17.84 20.38 6.80
CA LYS A 304 17.58 21.32 5.70
C LYS A 304 16.15 21.87 5.75
N THR A 305 15.82 22.65 6.77
CA THR A 305 14.47 23.15 7.06
C THR A 305 13.85 23.94 5.91
N ASP A 306 14.62 24.76 5.20
CA ASP A 306 14.12 25.50 4.03
C ASP A 306 13.67 24.58 2.90
N ARG A 307 14.42 23.48 2.68
CA ARG A 307 14.04 22.48 1.68
C ARG A 307 12.79 21.71 2.10
N ILE A 308 12.63 21.44 3.39
CA ILE A 308 11.42 20.81 3.95
C ILE A 308 10.21 21.70 3.68
N HIS A 309 10.27 23.00 4.02
CA HIS A 309 9.15 23.92 3.80
C HIS A 309 8.79 24.07 2.30
N LYS A 310 9.81 24.20 1.42
CA LYS A 310 9.58 24.22 -0.03
C LYS A 310 9.01 22.89 -0.52
N GLY A 311 9.48 21.77 0.02
CA GLY A 311 8.99 20.44 -0.30
C GLY A 311 7.52 20.25 0.10
N ILE A 312 7.14 20.67 1.30
CA ILE A 312 5.75 20.60 1.79
C ILE A 312 4.84 21.41 0.87
N ARG A 313 5.15 22.70 0.64
CA ARG A 313 4.32 23.57 -0.20
C ARG A 313 4.16 23.00 -1.62
N GLY A 314 5.28 22.59 -2.23
CA GLY A 314 5.28 22.03 -3.57
C GLY A 314 4.52 20.70 -3.66
N ALA A 315 4.70 19.82 -2.68
CA ALA A 315 4.02 18.53 -2.65
C ALA A 315 2.49 18.69 -2.51
N PHE A 316 2.03 19.54 -1.59
CA PHE A 316 0.59 19.81 -1.44
C PHE A 316 0.02 20.45 -2.70
N ALA A 317 0.69 21.43 -3.31
CA ALA A 317 0.24 22.02 -4.56
C ALA A 317 0.16 20.99 -5.71
N ALA A 318 1.18 20.13 -5.84
CA ALA A 318 1.19 19.08 -6.87
C ALA A 318 0.10 18.01 -6.63
N ALA A 319 -0.06 17.54 -5.39
CA ALA A 319 -1.08 16.56 -5.04
C ALA A 319 -2.50 17.10 -5.25
N ILE A 320 -2.77 18.33 -4.81
CA ILE A 320 -4.08 18.99 -5.00
C ILE A 320 -4.33 19.19 -6.50
N GLY A 321 -3.37 19.72 -7.25
CA GLY A 321 -3.52 19.95 -8.69
C GLY A 321 -3.78 18.65 -9.47
N PHE A 322 -3.02 17.59 -9.19
CA PHE A 322 -3.24 16.27 -9.76
C PHE A 322 -4.61 15.71 -9.37
N SER A 323 -4.97 15.77 -8.09
CA SER A 323 -6.25 15.25 -7.60
C SER A 323 -7.44 15.99 -8.22
N ILE A 324 -7.38 17.31 -8.37
CA ILE A 324 -8.43 18.09 -9.06
C ILE A 324 -8.57 17.65 -10.52
N ALA A 325 -7.45 17.44 -11.23
CA ALA A 325 -7.49 16.97 -12.60
C ALA A 325 -8.13 15.58 -12.71
N VAL A 326 -7.73 14.65 -11.83
CA VAL A 326 -8.31 13.29 -11.79
C VAL A 326 -9.77 13.33 -11.35
N SER A 327 -10.12 14.16 -10.37
CA SER A 327 -11.52 14.38 -9.94
C SER A 327 -12.39 14.83 -11.11
N ALA A 328 -11.95 15.80 -11.89
CA ALA A 328 -12.67 16.27 -13.05
C ALA A 328 -12.87 15.16 -14.11
N LEU A 329 -11.81 14.39 -14.39
CA LEU A 329 -11.88 13.25 -15.32
C LEU A 329 -12.86 12.18 -14.82
N VAL A 330 -12.75 11.75 -13.57
CA VAL A 330 -13.62 10.72 -13.01
C VAL A 330 -15.07 11.22 -12.96
N PHE A 331 -15.31 12.46 -12.56
CA PHE A 331 -16.66 13.03 -12.48
C PHE A 331 -17.35 13.10 -13.85
N VAL A 332 -16.64 13.56 -14.87
CA VAL A 332 -17.17 13.69 -16.24
C VAL A 332 -17.38 12.33 -16.89
N PHE A 333 -16.39 11.44 -16.77
CA PHE A 333 -16.38 10.15 -17.45
C PHE A 333 -16.89 8.99 -16.59
N ALA A 334 -17.50 9.24 -15.41
CA ALA A 334 -17.95 8.22 -14.47
C ALA A 334 -18.77 7.09 -15.14
N ALA A 335 -19.73 7.44 -16.01
CA ALA A 335 -20.57 6.46 -16.69
C ALA A 335 -19.77 5.61 -17.70
N LEU A 336 -18.80 6.20 -18.40
CA LEU A 336 -17.93 5.49 -19.33
C LEU A 336 -16.98 4.55 -18.57
N LEU A 337 -16.40 5.02 -17.48
CA LEU A 337 -15.52 4.22 -16.64
C LEU A 337 -16.25 3.01 -16.02
N MET A 338 -17.49 3.19 -15.57
CA MET A 338 -18.31 2.06 -15.07
C MET A 338 -18.58 1.01 -16.16
N ARG A 339 -18.83 1.43 -17.41
CA ARG A 339 -19.05 0.52 -18.55
C ARG A 339 -17.83 -0.32 -18.94
N ILE A 340 -16.65 0.02 -18.47
CA ILE A 340 -15.45 -0.85 -18.64
C ILE A 340 -15.60 -2.15 -17.86
N PHE A 341 -16.29 -2.11 -16.71
CA PHE A 341 -16.42 -3.24 -15.78
C PHE A 341 -17.81 -3.88 -15.77
N ILE A 342 -18.84 -3.12 -16.15
CA ILE A 342 -20.25 -3.49 -16.04
C ILE A 342 -20.90 -3.43 -17.43
N ASP A 343 -21.68 -4.46 -17.77
CA ASP A 343 -22.41 -4.47 -19.03
C ASP A 343 -23.37 -3.28 -19.13
N GLY A 344 -23.50 -2.71 -20.32
CA GLY A 344 -24.33 -1.53 -20.55
C GLY A 344 -25.82 -1.72 -20.30
N SER A 345 -26.31 -2.98 -20.26
CA SER A 345 -27.68 -3.34 -19.94
C SER A 345 -28.01 -3.19 -18.44
N GLU A 346 -26.99 -3.27 -17.56
CA GLU A 346 -27.10 -3.17 -16.12
C GLU A 346 -27.20 -1.71 -15.65
N THR A 347 -28.22 -1.00 -16.10
CA THR A 347 -28.38 0.46 -15.91
C THR A 347 -28.44 0.87 -14.45
N ALA A 348 -29.06 0.06 -13.59
CA ALA A 348 -29.16 0.33 -12.14
C ALA A 348 -27.79 0.28 -11.45
N VAL A 349 -26.95 -0.70 -11.80
CA VAL A 349 -25.59 -0.86 -11.28
C VAL A 349 -24.70 0.31 -11.73
N ILE A 350 -24.81 0.68 -13.02
CA ILE A 350 -24.06 1.84 -13.57
C ILE A 350 -24.48 3.13 -12.89
N ALA A 351 -25.78 3.36 -12.69
CA ALA A 351 -26.29 4.58 -12.05
C ALA A 351 -25.78 4.72 -10.60
N GLU A 352 -25.76 3.61 -9.83
CA GLU A 352 -25.26 3.63 -8.44
C GLU A 352 -23.74 3.82 -8.41
N GLY A 353 -22.98 3.16 -9.30
CA GLY A 353 -21.55 3.36 -9.41
C GLY A 353 -21.17 4.78 -9.82
N VAL A 354 -21.93 5.39 -10.74
CA VAL A 354 -21.77 6.80 -11.13
C VAL A 354 -22.01 7.73 -9.94
N ARG A 355 -23.05 7.44 -9.14
CA ARG A 355 -23.33 8.21 -7.92
C ARG A 355 -22.17 8.16 -6.93
N TYR A 356 -21.65 6.97 -6.67
CA TYR A 356 -20.46 6.75 -5.84
C TYR A 356 -19.26 7.55 -6.37
N LEU A 357 -18.86 7.34 -7.63
CA LEU A 357 -17.70 7.98 -8.25
C LEU A 357 -17.82 9.52 -8.27
N ARG A 358 -19.02 10.07 -8.43
CA ARG A 358 -19.22 11.51 -8.41
C ARG A 358 -19.11 12.08 -7.00
N ILE A 359 -19.55 11.36 -5.97
CA ILE A 359 -19.44 11.81 -4.59
C ILE A 359 -17.98 11.69 -4.13
N GLU A 360 -17.39 10.50 -4.20
CA GLU A 360 -16.05 10.26 -3.69
C GLU A 360 -14.97 10.92 -4.58
N GLY A 361 -15.13 10.76 -5.90
CA GLY A 361 -14.20 11.30 -6.89
C GLY A 361 -14.11 12.83 -6.90
N ALA A 362 -15.17 13.56 -6.54
CA ALA A 362 -15.11 15.01 -6.43
C ALA A 362 -14.12 15.50 -5.35
N PHE A 363 -13.76 14.65 -4.40
CA PHE A 363 -12.98 15.02 -3.22
C PHE A 363 -11.62 14.31 -3.11
N TYR A 364 -11.06 13.79 -4.21
CA TYR A 364 -9.72 13.16 -4.19
C TYR A 364 -8.62 14.07 -3.66
N ALA A 365 -8.79 15.39 -3.69
CA ALA A 365 -7.86 16.31 -3.06
C ALA A 365 -7.74 16.08 -1.54
N GLY A 366 -8.82 15.67 -0.87
CA GLY A 366 -8.79 15.32 0.56
C GLY A 366 -7.89 14.11 0.82
N ILE A 367 -8.11 12.98 0.13
CA ILE A 367 -7.25 11.81 0.32
C ILE A 367 -5.80 12.10 -0.09
N GLY A 368 -5.57 12.94 -1.11
CA GLY A 368 -4.24 13.37 -1.53
C GLY A 368 -3.50 14.12 -0.43
N CYS A 369 -4.16 15.07 0.24
CA CYS A 369 -3.61 15.79 1.38
C CYS A 369 -3.35 14.86 2.56
N LEU A 370 -4.26 13.93 2.83
CA LEU A 370 -4.15 12.96 3.92
C LEU A 370 -2.90 12.06 3.77
N PHE A 371 -2.61 11.56 2.56
CA PHE A 371 -1.40 10.79 2.31
C PHE A 371 -0.12 11.62 2.53
N LEU A 372 -0.14 12.90 2.20
CA LEU A 372 0.97 13.79 2.49
C LEU A 372 1.15 14.02 3.99
N PHE A 373 0.06 14.17 4.77
CA PHE A 373 0.15 14.26 6.22
C PHE A 373 0.68 12.97 6.85
N TYR A 374 0.25 11.80 6.40
CA TYR A 374 0.84 10.52 6.82
C TYR A 374 2.34 10.49 6.56
N GLY A 375 2.74 10.87 5.35
CA GLY A 375 4.15 10.93 4.95
C GLY A 375 4.95 11.94 5.77
N LEU A 376 4.42 13.13 6.02
CA LEU A 376 5.05 14.19 6.78
C LEU A 376 5.33 13.76 8.24
N TYR A 377 4.29 13.31 8.95
CA TYR A 377 4.43 12.97 10.37
C TYR A 377 5.35 11.76 10.60
N ARG A 378 5.27 10.77 9.72
CA ARG A 378 6.22 9.66 9.73
C ARG A 378 7.65 10.16 9.51
N ALA A 379 7.88 11.03 8.53
CA ALA A 379 9.19 11.54 8.15
C ALA A 379 9.88 12.39 9.24
N VAL A 380 9.10 13.13 10.03
CA VAL A 380 9.64 13.98 11.13
C VAL A 380 9.65 13.27 12.49
N GLY A 381 9.61 11.95 12.50
CA GLY A 381 9.73 11.18 13.74
C GLY A 381 8.48 11.13 14.60
N ARG A 382 7.30 11.36 14.02
CA ARG A 382 6.00 11.34 14.73
C ARG A 382 5.01 10.33 14.11
N PRO A 383 5.39 9.06 13.89
CA PRO A 383 4.53 8.08 13.23
C PRO A 383 3.20 7.83 13.98
N GLY A 384 3.16 8.05 15.30
CA GLY A 384 1.91 7.98 16.06
C GLY A 384 0.85 8.96 15.60
N MET A 385 1.25 10.14 15.09
CA MET A 385 0.27 11.09 14.52
C MET A 385 -0.35 10.55 13.23
N SER A 386 0.39 9.82 12.40
CA SER A 386 -0.18 9.14 11.24
C SER A 386 -1.23 8.10 11.64
N VAL A 387 -1.02 7.37 12.75
CA VAL A 387 -2.03 6.45 13.32
C VAL A 387 -3.27 7.22 13.75
N VAL A 388 -3.11 8.34 14.49
CA VAL A 388 -4.23 9.19 14.92
C VAL A 388 -5.07 9.64 13.72
N LEU A 389 -4.42 10.16 12.67
CA LEU A 389 -5.13 10.60 11.45
C LEU A 389 -5.87 9.44 10.77
N THR A 390 -5.27 8.25 10.75
CA THR A 390 -5.92 7.06 10.19
C THR A 390 -7.16 6.66 11.01
N VAL A 391 -7.06 6.69 12.34
CA VAL A 391 -8.21 6.40 13.23
C VAL A 391 -9.30 7.47 13.07
N VAL A 392 -8.94 8.74 12.98
CA VAL A 392 -9.91 9.82 12.74
C VAL A 392 -10.60 9.62 11.38
N SER A 393 -9.85 9.41 10.31
CA SER A 393 -10.39 9.24 8.96
C SER A 393 -11.33 8.03 8.88
N LEU A 394 -10.82 6.83 9.21
CA LEU A 394 -11.55 5.58 9.06
C LEU A 394 -12.59 5.37 10.16
N GLY A 395 -12.32 5.80 11.40
CA GLY A 395 -13.30 5.75 12.50
C GLY A 395 -14.50 6.59 12.18
N THR A 396 -14.30 7.83 11.74
CA THR A 396 -15.38 8.72 11.28
C THR A 396 -16.13 8.11 10.10
N ARG A 397 -15.43 7.58 9.11
CA ARG A 397 -16.02 6.91 7.95
C ARG A 397 -16.93 5.76 8.38
N VAL A 398 -16.47 4.87 9.24
CA VAL A 398 -17.27 3.72 9.71
C VAL A 398 -18.48 4.21 10.50
N VAL A 399 -18.29 5.09 11.49
CA VAL A 399 -19.40 5.61 12.32
C VAL A 399 -20.45 6.31 11.46
N LEU A 400 -20.04 7.21 10.56
CA LEU A 400 -20.97 7.93 9.68
C LEU A 400 -21.62 7.00 8.65
N ALA A 401 -20.91 6.03 8.11
CA ALA A 401 -21.48 5.06 7.19
C ALA A 401 -22.67 4.33 7.82
N TYR A 402 -22.50 3.80 9.04
CA TYR A 402 -23.58 3.12 9.76
C TYR A 402 -24.68 4.09 10.21
N ALA A 403 -24.34 5.26 10.73
CA ALA A 403 -25.32 6.23 11.22
C ALA A 403 -26.17 6.82 10.09
N LEU A 404 -25.55 7.27 8.99
CA LEU A 404 -26.26 7.92 7.89
C LEU A 404 -27.04 6.91 7.04
N SER A 405 -26.52 5.71 6.84
CA SER A 405 -27.21 4.68 6.06
C SER A 405 -28.44 4.11 6.77
N ALA A 406 -28.50 4.21 8.10
CA ALA A 406 -29.67 3.84 8.88
C ALA A 406 -30.87 4.80 8.72
N ILE A 407 -30.64 6.01 8.18
CA ILE A 407 -31.71 7.00 7.91
C ILE A 407 -32.32 6.67 6.54
N PRO A 408 -33.60 6.24 6.45
CA PRO A 408 -34.20 5.78 5.20
C PRO A 408 -34.13 6.80 4.04
N ALA A 409 -34.17 8.10 4.34
CA ALA A 409 -34.08 9.17 3.35
C ALA A 409 -32.66 9.32 2.74
N ILE A 410 -31.63 8.86 3.43
CA ILE A 410 -30.23 8.96 3.01
C ILE A 410 -29.74 7.64 2.41
N GLY A 411 -30.00 6.52 3.13
CA GLY A 411 -29.66 5.18 2.68
C GLY A 411 -28.19 5.01 2.30
N VAL A 412 -27.93 4.31 1.21
CA VAL A 412 -26.59 4.00 0.71
C VAL A 412 -25.73 5.24 0.41
N THR A 413 -26.37 6.36 0.04
CA THR A 413 -25.67 7.62 -0.24
C THR A 413 -24.90 8.13 0.99
N GLY A 414 -25.39 7.83 2.21
CA GLY A 414 -24.69 8.14 3.46
C GLY A 414 -23.36 7.41 3.61
N ILE A 415 -23.26 6.19 3.08
CA ILE A 415 -21.98 5.45 3.05
C ILE A 415 -20.98 6.19 2.16
N TRP A 416 -21.41 6.63 0.98
CA TRP A 416 -20.55 7.35 0.03
C TRP A 416 -20.04 8.68 0.61
N TRP A 417 -20.90 9.48 1.24
CA TRP A 417 -20.51 10.72 1.88
C TRP A 417 -19.62 10.55 3.11
N SER A 418 -19.71 9.43 3.81
CA SER A 418 -18.87 9.17 4.99
C SER A 418 -17.38 9.18 4.66
N VAL A 419 -17.01 8.83 3.42
CA VAL A 419 -15.62 8.73 2.96
C VAL A 419 -14.94 10.11 2.88
N PRO A 420 -15.42 11.06 2.06
CA PRO A 420 -14.79 12.37 1.97
C PRO A 420 -14.89 13.16 3.29
N ILE A 421 -15.97 13.00 4.08
CA ILE A 421 -16.06 13.63 5.41
C ILE A 421 -14.93 13.13 6.31
N GLY A 422 -14.64 11.82 6.30
CA GLY A 422 -13.52 11.24 7.06
C GLY A 422 -12.16 11.81 6.65
N TRP A 423 -11.94 12.02 5.34
CA TRP A 423 -10.70 12.64 4.85
C TRP A 423 -10.55 14.08 5.34
N PHE A 424 -11.58 14.90 5.18
CA PHE A 424 -11.53 16.31 5.57
C PHE A 424 -11.36 16.50 7.08
N LEU A 425 -11.98 15.66 7.90
CA LEU A 425 -11.79 15.71 9.36
C LEU A 425 -10.35 15.35 9.74
N ALA A 426 -9.78 14.31 9.13
CA ALA A 426 -8.40 13.94 9.36
C ALA A 426 -7.43 15.03 8.87
N ASP A 427 -7.68 15.62 7.70
CA ASP A 427 -6.89 16.73 7.17
C ASP A 427 -6.95 17.96 8.07
N ALA A 428 -8.13 18.29 8.61
CA ALA A 428 -8.28 19.38 9.57
C ALA A 428 -7.46 19.12 10.84
N VAL A 429 -7.52 17.90 11.40
CA VAL A 429 -6.72 17.50 12.57
C VAL A 429 -5.23 17.56 12.22
N GLY A 430 -4.82 17.05 11.05
CA GLY A 430 -3.45 17.11 10.57
C GLY A 430 -2.96 18.54 10.39
N GLY A 431 -3.75 19.39 9.74
CA GLY A 431 -3.42 20.81 9.52
C GLY A 431 -3.30 21.60 10.82
N VAL A 432 -4.24 21.43 11.74
CA VAL A 432 -4.21 22.08 13.07
C VAL A 432 -2.97 21.64 13.86
N TYR A 433 -2.69 20.34 13.90
CA TYR A 433 -1.49 19.83 14.58
C TYR A 433 -0.20 20.39 13.95
N TYR A 434 -0.13 20.46 12.61
CA TYR A 434 1.00 21.06 11.91
C TYR A 434 1.16 22.53 12.31
N TRP A 435 0.09 23.31 12.29
CA TRP A 435 0.12 24.72 12.63
C TRP A 435 0.58 24.98 14.08
N MET A 436 0.02 24.22 15.03
CA MET A 436 0.35 24.35 16.45
C MET A 436 1.78 23.92 16.79
N LYS A 437 2.30 22.90 16.10
CA LYS A 437 3.60 22.28 16.43
C LYS A 437 4.70 22.58 15.41
N LYS A 438 4.46 23.45 14.43
CA LYS A 438 5.36 23.72 13.31
C LYS A 438 6.82 23.94 13.70
N LYS A 439 7.09 24.72 14.77
CA LYS A 439 8.47 24.96 15.24
C LYS A 439 9.07 23.67 15.83
N ALA A 440 8.36 23.02 16.74
CA ALA A 440 8.83 21.81 17.43
C ALA A 440 8.90 20.55 16.52
N LEU A 441 8.22 20.55 15.38
CA LEU A 441 8.24 19.41 14.44
C LEU A 441 9.59 19.27 13.73
N PHE A 442 10.29 20.36 13.50
CA PHE A 442 11.56 20.37 12.74
C PHE A 442 12.80 20.49 13.63
N GLU A 443 12.62 20.61 14.96
CA GLU A 443 13.70 20.49 15.92
C GLU A 443 13.98 19.01 16.19
N MET A 444 15.17 18.54 15.81
CA MET A 444 15.61 17.20 16.19
C MET A 444 15.91 17.15 17.69
N LYS A 445 15.29 16.19 18.37
CA LYS A 445 15.65 15.84 19.74
C LYS A 445 16.86 14.92 19.75
#